data_57856b7b0ddd5d7a4de03e1306608981
#
_entry.id   57856b7b0ddd5d7a4de03e1306608981
#
_cell.length_a   1.000
_cell.length_b   1.000
_cell.length_c   1.000
_cell.angle_alpha   90.00
_cell.angle_beta   90.00
_cell.angle_gamma   90.00
#
_symmetry.space_group_name_H-M   'P 1'
#
loop_
_entity.id
_entity.type
_entity.pdbx_description
1 polymer ?
#
loop_
_entity_poly.entity_id
_entity_poly.type
_entity_poly.pdbx_seq_one_letter_code
_entity_poly.pdbx_strand_id
1 'polypeptide(L)'
;MTERISKEVVEKLMHAPSACKEAVQAGERYLEAVGTPEEEAARKALVEELKEDVTDIDGLIAFASSPAGEAVFGKEGAEATRKAAEAAKAGGGHYCICDACQAGAEILREAGEV
;
A
#
# COMPACT_ATOMS: atom_id res chain seq x y z
N MET A 1 14.64 10.03 16.91
CA MET A 1 15.39 9.03 16.16
C MET A 1 14.54 8.52 15.02
N THR A 2 15.08 8.57 13.81
CA THR A 2 14.34 8.13 12.61
C THR A 2 14.32 6.61 12.56
N GLU A 3 13.13 6.02 12.52
CA GLU A 3 13.02 4.58 12.42
C GLU A 3 13.29 4.13 10.98
N ARG A 4 14.10 3.10 10.84
CA ARG A 4 14.44 2.53 9.55
C ARG A 4 13.31 1.58 9.13
N ILE A 5 12.85 1.75 7.90
CA ILE A 5 11.85 0.85 7.33
C ILE A 5 12.50 -0.50 7.06
N SER A 6 11.83 -1.57 7.43
CA SER A 6 12.33 -2.93 7.23
C SER A 6 12.52 -3.24 5.75
N LYS A 7 13.68 -3.77 5.40
CA LYS A 7 13.99 -4.19 4.04
C LYS A 7 12.99 -5.24 3.54
N GLU A 8 12.60 -6.16 4.41
CA GLU A 8 11.67 -7.23 4.07
C GLU A 8 10.31 -6.69 3.65
N VAL A 9 9.82 -5.65 4.33
CA VAL A 9 8.53 -5.04 4.01
C VAL A 9 8.61 -4.30 2.67
N VAL A 10 9.72 -3.60 2.41
CA VAL A 10 9.93 -2.92 1.13
C VAL A 10 9.97 -3.94 0.00
N GLU A 11 10.63 -5.07 0.19
CA GLU A 11 10.69 -6.13 -0.81
C GLU A 11 9.29 -6.72 -1.08
N LYS A 12 8.48 -6.88 -0.04
CA LYS A 12 7.09 -7.33 -0.21
C LYS A 12 6.31 -6.39 -1.10
N LEU A 13 6.47 -5.09 -0.89
CA LEU A 13 5.83 -4.07 -1.73
C LEU A 13 6.30 -4.20 -3.18
N MET A 14 7.61 -4.31 -3.39
CA MET A 14 8.19 -4.38 -4.74
C MET A 14 7.73 -5.60 -5.51
N HIS A 15 7.48 -6.70 -4.83
CA HIS A 15 7.06 -7.96 -5.46
C HIS A 15 5.55 -8.15 -5.48
N ALA A 16 4.77 -7.24 -4.88
CA ALA A 16 3.32 -7.36 -4.89
C ALA A 16 2.76 -7.13 -6.29
N PRO A 17 1.92 -8.03 -6.83
CA PRO A 17 1.38 -7.89 -8.19
C PRO A 17 0.55 -6.61 -8.38
N SER A 18 -0.02 -6.09 -7.32
CA SER A 18 -0.87 -4.89 -7.37
C SER A 18 -0.09 -3.59 -7.14
N ALA A 19 1.22 -3.66 -6.92
CA ALA A 19 2.03 -2.46 -6.72
C ALA A 19 2.19 -1.68 -8.01
N CYS A 20 2.03 -0.36 -7.94
CA CYS A 20 2.24 0.48 -9.09
C CYS A 20 3.74 0.67 -9.34
N LYS A 21 4.09 1.03 -10.57
CA LYS A 21 5.48 1.21 -10.98
C LYS A 21 6.21 2.24 -10.11
N GLU A 22 5.54 3.33 -9.79
CA GLU A 22 6.11 4.41 -8.99
C GLU A 22 6.45 3.94 -7.57
N ALA A 23 5.58 3.14 -6.96
CA ALA A 23 5.83 2.58 -5.64
C ALA A 23 7.02 1.63 -5.66
N VAL A 24 7.12 0.79 -6.68
CA VAL A 24 8.23 -0.14 -6.85
C VAL A 24 9.55 0.62 -7.01
N GLN A 25 9.55 1.66 -7.84
CA GLN A 25 10.75 2.48 -8.06
C GLN A 25 11.19 3.19 -6.79
N ALA A 26 10.24 3.73 -6.02
CA ALA A 26 10.55 4.40 -4.75
C ALA A 26 11.16 3.41 -3.75
N GLY A 27 10.64 2.18 -3.70
CA GLY A 27 11.19 1.12 -2.87
C GLY A 27 12.62 0.75 -3.27
N GLU A 28 12.87 0.61 -4.57
CA GLU A 28 14.21 0.31 -5.08
C GLU A 28 15.21 1.40 -4.70
N ARG A 29 14.83 2.66 -4.87
CA ARG A 29 15.68 3.80 -4.52
C ARG A 29 16.00 3.82 -3.03
N TYR A 30 15.01 3.52 -2.20
CA TYR A 30 15.22 3.46 -0.77
C TYR A 30 16.24 2.37 -0.40
N LEU A 31 16.10 1.17 -0.96
CA LEU A 31 17.02 0.07 -0.67
C LEU A 31 18.44 0.37 -1.15
N GLU A 32 18.59 1.03 -2.28
CA GLU A 32 19.90 1.42 -2.79
C GLU A 32 20.54 2.52 -1.94
N ALA A 33 19.72 3.39 -1.37
CA ALA A 33 20.19 4.53 -0.57
C ALA A 33 20.51 4.16 0.89
N VAL A 34 20.07 3.01 1.37
CA VAL A 34 20.32 2.58 2.75
C VAL A 34 21.82 2.53 3.03
N GLY A 35 22.24 3.19 4.10
CA GLY A 35 23.65 3.32 4.45
C GLY A 35 24.38 4.46 3.75
N THR A 36 23.69 5.25 2.93
CA THR A 36 24.26 6.41 2.23
C THR A 36 23.65 7.70 2.74
N PRO A 37 24.25 8.87 2.42
CA PRO A 37 23.65 10.17 2.81
C PRO A 37 22.27 10.41 2.20
N GLU A 38 21.89 9.70 1.15
CA GLU A 38 20.59 9.84 0.49
C GLU A 38 19.49 9.00 1.12
N GLU A 39 19.81 8.17 2.13
CA GLU A 39 18.83 7.28 2.76
C GLU A 39 17.59 8.02 3.26
N GLU A 40 17.78 9.13 3.95
CA GLU A 40 16.65 9.88 4.51
C GLU A 40 15.78 10.51 3.43
N ALA A 41 16.38 11.06 2.38
CA ALA A 41 15.65 11.63 1.26
C ALA A 41 14.85 10.55 0.52
N ALA A 42 15.46 9.38 0.31
CA ALA A 42 14.79 8.25 -0.35
C ALA A 42 13.65 7.70 0.50
N ARG A 43 13.85 7.63 1.82
CA ARG A 43 12.81 7.21 2.76
C ARG A 43 11.62 8.15 2.71
N LYS A 44 11.87 9.44 2.71
CA LYS A 44 10.82 10.46 2.65
C LYS A 44 10.05 10.37 1.33
N ALA A 45 10.76 10.18 0.22
CA ALA A 45 10.12 10.01 -1.09
C ALA A 45 9.24 8.77 -1.13
N LEU A 46 9.70 7.65 -0.57
CA LEU A 46 8.92 6.43 -0.50
C LEU A 46 7.66 6.62 0.34
N VAL A 47 7.78 7.27 1.50
CA VAL A 47 6.63 7.55 2.37
C VAL A 47 5.59 8.41 1.65
N GLU A 48 6.02 9.47 0.98
CA GLU A 48 5.11 10.36 0.27
C GLU A 48 4.40 9.64 -0.88
N GLU A 49 5.12 8.82 -1.63
CA GLU A 49 4.53 8.01 -2.70
C GLU A 49 3.47 7.07 -2.17
N LEU A 50 3.77 6.38 -1.06
CA LEU A 50 2.82 5.43 -0.48
C LEU A 50 1.59 6.11 0.10
N LYS A 51 1.70 7.31 0.62
CA LYS A 51 0.54 8.06 1.10
C LYS A 51 -0.46 8.34 -0.03
N GLU A 52 0.03 8.49 -1.25
CA GLU A 52 -0.82 8.69 -2.42
C GLU A 52 -1.39 7.38 -2.95
N ASP A 53 -0.60 6.30 -2.88
CA ASP A 53 -0.94 5.01 -3.50
C ASP A 53 -1.79 4.10 -2.62
N VAL A 54 -1.60 4.13 -1.29
CA VAL A 54 -2.34 3.27 -0.38
C VAL A 54 -3.79 3.75 -0.29
N THR A 55 -4.71 2.90 -0.73
CA THR A 55 -6.14 3.19 -0.69
C THR A 55 -6.70 2.82 0.67
N ASP A 56 -7.51 3.69 1.28
CA ASP A 56 -8.18 3.35 2.53
C ASP A 56 -9.30 2.33 2.26
N ILE A 57 -9.75 1.65 3.31
CA ILE A 57 -10.72 0.58 3.16
C ILE A 57 -12.11 1.09 2.73
N ASP A 58 -12.47 2.30 3.15
CA ASP A 58 -13.73 2.91 2.72
C ASP A 58 -13.70 3.24 1.22
N GLY A 59 -12.54 3.69 0.72
CA GLY A 59 -12.33 3.92 -0.70
C GLY A 59 -12.45 2.63 -1.50
N LEU A 60 -11.92 1.53 -0.99
CA LEU A 60 -12.04 0.22 -1.64
C LEU A 60 -13.51 -0.22 -1.69
N ILE A 61 -14.25 -0.09 -0.59
CA ILE A 61 -15.65 -0.46 -0.53
C ILE A 61 -16.46 0.37 -1.54
N ALA A 62 -16.23 1.67 -1.58
CA ALA A 62 -16.91 2.57 -2.51
C ALA A 62 -16.61 2.20 -3.95
N PHE A 63 -15.34 1.92 -4.27
CA PHE A 63 -14.93 1.54 -5.61
C PHE A 63 -15.56 0.21 -6.03
N ALA A 64 -15.50 -0.81 -5.16
CA ALA A 64 -16.08 -2.12 -5.44
C ALA A 64 -17.59 -2.06 -5.61
N SER A 65 -18.26 -1.07 -5.01
CA SER A 65 -19.70 -0.87 -5.12
C SER A 65 -20.08 -0.03 -6.34
N SER A 66 -19.11 0.51 -7.07
CA SER A 66 -19.34 1.39 -8.21
C SER A 66 -19.32 0.61 -9.54
N PRO A 67 -19.88 1.19 -10.64
CA PRO A 67 -19.77 0.58 -11.95
C PRO A 67 -18.32 0.42 -12.42
N ALA A 68 -17.43 1.33 -12.02
CA ALA A 68 -15.99 1.23 -12.34
C ALA A 68 -15.35 0.01 -11.68
N GLY A 69 -15.68 -0.27 -10.43
CA GLY A 69 -15.20 -1.45 -9.73
C GLY A 69 -15.73 -2.72 -10.36
N GLU A 70 -16.99 -2.72 -10.76
CA GLU A 70 -17.60 -3.85 -11.45
C GLU A 70 -16.90 -4.11 -12.79
N ALA A 71 -16.50 -3.07 -13.50
CA ALA A 71 -15.76 -3.21 -14.76
C ALA A 71 -14.37 -3.81 -14.54
N VAL A 72 -13.71 -3.48 -13.42
CA VAL A 72 -12.36 -3.98 -13.10
C VAL A 72 -12.38 -5.41 -12.56
N PHE A 73 -13.26 -5.69 -11.60
CA PHE A 73 -13.31 -6.99 -10.90
C PHE A 73 -14.31 -7.99 -11.49
N GLY A 74 -15.20 -7.53 -12.38
CA GLY A 74 -16.37 -8.31 -12.77
C GLY A 74 -17.44 -8.20 -11.68
N LYS A 75 -18.68 -8.53 -12.02
CA LYS A 75 -19.80 -8.39 -11.08
C LYS A 75 -19.61 -9.22 -9.81
N GLU A 76 -19.23 -10.49 -9.97
CA GLU A 76 -19.03 -11.39 -8.83
C GLU A 76 -17.76 -11.01 -8.05
N GLY A 77 -16.70 -10.64 -8.76
CA GLY A 77 -15.45 -10.19 -8.14
C GLY A 77 -15.62 -8.91 -7.33
N ALA A 78 -16.39 -7.95 -7.86
CA ALA A 78 -16.67 -6.71 -7.16
C ALA A 78 -17.46 -6.96 -5.87
N GLU A 79 -18.46 -7.83 -5.92
CA GLU A 79 -19.24 -8.19 -4.75
C GLU A 79 -18.38 -8.91 -3.70
N ALA A 80 -17.55 -9.85 -4.13
CA ALA A 80 -16.64 -10.56 -3.24
C ALA A 80 -15.63 -9.61 -2.59
N THR A 81 -15.08 -8.68 -3.37
CA THR A 81 -14.14 -7.68 -2.87
C THR A 81 -14.81 -6.76 -1.84
N ARG A 82 -16.02 -6.30 -2.13
CA ARG A 82 -16.78 -5.48 -1.20
C ARG A 82 -17.04 -6.19 0.13
N LYS A 83 -17.47 -7.44 0.06
CA LYS A 83 -17.73 -8.23 1.28
C LYS A 83 -16.46 -8.47 2.07
N ALA A 84 -15.35 -8.80 1.40
CA ALA A 84 -14.06 -9.00 2.06
C ALA A 84 -13.58 -7.70 2.73
N ALA A 85 -13.74 -6.56 2.05
CA ALA A 85 -13.35 -5.27 2.59
C ALA A 85 -14.20 -4.87 3.80
N GLU A 86 -15.52 -5.12 3.73
CA GLU A 86 -16.42 -4.85 4.87
C GLU A 86 -16.06 -5.72 6.08
N ALA A 87 -15.71 -6.98 5.86
CA ALA A 87 -15.28 -7.88 6.92
C ALA A 87 -13.96 -7.41 7.53
N ALA A 88 -13.01 -6.97 6.70
CA ALA A 88 -11.74 -6.44 7.17
C ALA A 88 -11.94 -5.16 7.99
N LYS A 89 -12.84 -4.28 7.56
CA LYS A 89 -13.17 -3.06 8.28
C LYS A 89 -13.78 -3.38 9.65
N ALA A 90 -14.68 -4.34 9.70
CA ALA A 90 -15.30 -4.79 10.97
C ALA A 90 -14.25 -5.35 11.94
N GLY A 91 -13.17 -5.92 11.40
CA GLY A 91 -12.05 -6.41 12.20
C GLY A 91 -11.01 -5.36 12.56
N GLY A 92 -11.25 -4.09 12.23
CA GLY A 92 -10.34 -2.99 12.55
C GLY A 92 -9.41 -2.55 11.42
N GLY A 93 -9.56 -3.10 10.22
CA GLY A 93 -8.75 -2.70 9.07
C GLY A 93 -9.07 -1.29 8.59
N HIS A 94 -8.06 -0.57 8.15
CA HIS A 94 -8.19 0.81 7.68
C HIS A 94 -7.83 1.00 6.21
N TYR A 95 -7.19 0.01 5.59
CA TYR A 95 -6.64 0.12 4.24
C TYR A 95 -7.11 -0.99 3.34
N CYS A 96 -6.97 -0.77 2.03
CA CYS A 96 -7.27 -1.74 0.99
C CYS A 96 -6.62 -3.10 1.32
N ILE A 97 -7.30 -4.18 0.99
CA ILE A 97 -6.85 -5.54 1.29
C ILE A 97 -5.87 -6.12 0.26
N CYS A 98 -5.56 -5.40 -0.82
CA CYS A 98 -4.61 -5.91 -1.81
C CYS A 98 -3.19 -5.96 -1.23
N ASP A 99 -2.35 -6.84 -1.78
CA ASP A 99 -0.99 -7.06 -1.27
C ASP A 99 -0.16 -5.78 -1.24
N ALA A 100 -0.22 -4.97 -2.28
CA ALA A 100 0.54 -3.73 -2.35
C ALA A 100 0.11 -2.73 -1.27
N CYS A 101 -1.20 -2.55 -1.08
CA CYS A 101 -1.71 -1.63 -0.06
C CYS A 101 -1.39 -2.11 1.35
N GLN A 102 -1.46 -3.41 1.60
CA GLN A 102 -1.10 -3.97 2.90
C GLN A 102 0.39 -3.77 3.20
N ALA A 103 1.26 -4.05 2.22
CA ALA A 103 2.69 -3.81 2.37
C ALA A 103 2.99 -2.33 2.53
N GLY A 104 2.33 -1.47 1.74
CA GLY A 104 2.48 -0.01 1.84
C GLY A 104 2.06 0.52 3.20
N ALA A 105 0.93 0.05 3.72
CA ALA A 105 0.44 0.44 5.05
C ALA A 105 1.43 0.02 6.14
N GLU A 106 2.02 -1.16 6.02
CA GLU A 106 3.02 -1.65 6.96
C GLU A 106 4.26 -0.76 6.95
N ILE A 107 4.72 -0.34 5.76
CA ILE A 107 5.84 0.60 5.63
C ILE A 107 5.50 1.93 6.29
N LEU A 108 4.32 2.47 6.05
CA LEU A 108 3.89 3.73 6.66
C LEU A 108 3.83 3.63 8.19
N ARG A 109 3.41 2.48 8.70
CA ARG A 109 3.36 2.22 10.14
C ARG A 109 4.78 2.20 10.73
N GLU A 110 5.72 1.51 10.08
CA GLU A 110 7.11 1.46 10.51
C GLU A 110 7.78 2.84 10.42
N ALA A 111 7.35 3.67 9.48
CA ALA A 111 7.86 5.03 9.34
C ALA A 111 7.25 6.01 10.34
N GLY A 112 6.26 5.56 11.12
CA GLY A 112 5.60 6.40 12.11
C GLY A 112 4.56 7.35 11.53
N GLU A 113 4.09 7.10 10.31
CA GLU A 113 3.13 7.97 9.62
C GLU A 113 1.66 7.58 9.87
N VAL A 114 1.41 6.40 10.37
CA VAL A 114 0.07 5.92 10.72
C VAL A 114 0.08 5.16 12.02
#